data_1c099972a978bf9f51c7e9d1dce00505
#
_entry.id   1c099972a978bf9f51c7e9d1dce00505
#
_cell.length_a   1.000
_cell.length_b   1.000
_cell.length_c   1.000
_cell.angle_alpha   90.00
_cell.angle_beta   90.00
_cell.angle_gamma   90.00
#
_symmetry.space_group_name_H-M   'P 1'
#
loop_
_entity.id
_entity.type
_entity.pdbx_description
1 polymer ?
#
loop_
_entity_poly.entity_id
_entity_poly.type
_entity_poly.pdbx_seq_one_letter_code
_entity_poly.pdbx_strand_id
1 'polypeptide(L)'
;VQRAYESKEDNASLYIHIPFCTTRCNYCSFPSELIGKAEPLLDRYMDALEKEVRFITDNAREKFEALYVGGGTPTSLPYKHFVKLMDICSNAASARSIKEFTLEAGRPDTIDREKLKLMRDAAVTRISINPQTMNDKTLELIGRKHTSEDIVRTFELARTMGFDNINMDLIMGLTGETEDDAANTFEKVLALEPDGITIHVLALK
;
A
#
# COMPACT_ATOMS: atom_id res chain seq x y z
N VAL A 1 -22.26 17.70 7.52
CA VAL A 1 -20.87 17.71 7.98
C VAL A 1 -20.80 17.64 9.50
N GLN A 2 -21.68 18.36 10.24
CA GLN A 2 -21.67 18.39 11.71
C GLN A 2 -22.04 17.04 12.37
N ARG A 3 -22.89 16.21 11.75
CA ARG A 3 -23.30 14.89 12.30
C ARG A 3 -22.19 13.83 12.24
N ALA A 4 -21.16 14.00 11.43
CA ALA A 4 -20.03 13.05 11.35
C ALA A 4 -19.05 13.18 12.54
N TYR A 5 -19.10 14.30 13.28
CA TYR A 5 -18.26 14.54 14.46
C TYR A 5 -18.90 14.13 15.79
N GLU A 6 -20.17 13.68 15.76
CA GLU A 6 -20.91 13.25 16.96
C GLU A 6 -20.92 11.72 17.14
N SER A 7 -20.00 10.97 16.51
CA SER A 7 -19.84 9.54 16.84
C SER A 7 -19.30 9.45 18.27
N LYS A 8 -20.16 9.01 19.18
CA LYS A 8 -19.86 8.82 20.61
C LYS A 8 -18.95 7.62 20.89
N GLU A 9 -18.34 7.04 19.89
CA GLU A 9 -17.39 5.94 20.04
C GLU A 9 -15.98 6.48 19.85
N ASP A 10 -15.15 6.30 20.86
CA ASP A 10 -13.71 6.62 20.85
C ASP A 10 -12.95 5.62 19.94
N ASN A 11 -13.40 5.51 18.68
CA ASN A 11 -12.79 4.64 17.68
C ASN A 11 -11.75 5.40 16.88
N ALA A 12 -10.62 4.77 16.65
CA ALA A 12 -9.49 5.30 15.89
C ALA A 12 -8.99 4.28 14.85
N SER A 13 -8.21 4.76 13.90
CA SER A 13 -7.41 3.91 13.01
C SER A 13 -5.95 4.27 13.17
N LEU A 14 -5.08 3.26 13.17
CA LEU A 14 -3.64 3.45 13.22
C LEU A 14 -3.09 3.49 11.77
N TYR A 15 -2.47 4.60 11.40
CA TYR A 15 -1.78 4.73 10.12
C TYR A 15 -0.27 4.70 10.34
N ILE A 16 0.41 3.76 9.66
CA ILE A 16 1.87 3.65 9.65
C ILE A 16 2.37 4.08 8.28
N HIS A 17 3.17 5.14 8.25
CA HIS A 17 3.75 5.70 7.04
C HIS A 17 5.16 5.17 6.78
N ILE A 18 5.38 4.52 5.65
CA ILE A 18 6.70 4.06 5.20
C ILE A 18 7.17 4.98 4.06
N PRO A 19 8.07 5.93 4.34
CA PRO A 19 8.43 7.00 3.40
C PRO A 19 9.48 6.57 2.36
N PHE A 20 9.47 5.33 1.89
CA PHE A 20 10.49 4.83 0.97
C PHE A 20 9.87 4.28 -0.31
N CYS A 21 10.55 4.54 -1.45
CA CYS A 21 10.18 4.02 -2.77
C CYS A 21 11.42 3.52 -3.51
N THR A 22 11.25 2.56 -4.42
CA THR A 22 12.32 2.10 -5.34
C THR A 22 12.66 3.18 -6.37
N THR A 23 11.65 3.88 -6.88
CA THR A 23 11.77 5.01 -7.81
C THR A 23 10.73 6.06 -7.50
N ARG A 24 10.97 7.30 -7.91
CA ARG A 24 10.00 8.38 -7.75
C ARG A 24 9.11 8.46 -9.00
N CYS A 25 7.80 8.31 -8.82
CA CYS A 25 6.84 8.52 -9.91
C CYS A 25 6.69 10.01 -10.21
N ASN A 26 6.58 10.38 -11.48
CA ASN A 26 6.57 11.79 -11.93
C ASN A 26 5.34 12.58 -11.44
N TYR A 27 4.25 11.90 -11.14
CA TYR A 27 3.01 12.51 -10.65
C TYR A 27 2.93 12.60 -9.11
N CYS A 28 3.81 11.87 -8.39
CA CYS A 28 3.63 11.66 -6.96
C CYS A 28 4.06 12.88 -6.13
N SER A 29 3.16 13.35 -5.28
CA SER A 29 3.41 14.44 -4.32
C SER A 29 3.64 13.96 -2.89
N PHE A 30 3.59 12.66 -2.63
CA PHE A 30 3.86 12.13 -1.29
C PHE A 30 5.32 12.35 -0.87
N PRO A 31 5.55 12.70 0.40
CA PRO A 31 6.90 12.76 0.94
C PRO A 31 7.51 11.35 0.94
N SER A 32 8.50 11.14 0.08
CA SER A 32 9.19 9.85 -0.02
C SER A 32 10.66 10.04 -0.39
N GLU A 33 11.50 9.12 0.09
CA GLU A 33 12.92 9.05 -0.22
C GLU A 33 13.22 7.75 -0.99
N LEU A 34 14.23 7.78 -1.84
CA LEU A 34 14.68 6.59 -2.54
C LEU A 34 15.32 5.61 -1.57
N ILE A 35 14.86 4.36 -1.59
CA ILE A 35 15.30 3.32 -0.66
C ILE A 35 16.81 3.14 -0.66
N GLY A 36 17.47 3.20 -1.83
CA GLY A 36 18.92 3.09 -1.93
C GLY A 36 19.70 4.21 -1.23
N LYS A 37 19.12 5.42 -1.11
CA LYS A 37 19.71 6.52 -0.35
C LYS A 37 19.43 6.40 1.15
N ALA A 38 18.30 5.81 1.49
CA ALA A 38 17.86 5.65 2.88
C ALA A 38 18.49 4.44 3.58
N GLU A 39 19.14 3.53 2.84
CA GLU A 39 19.68 2.27 3.37
C GLU A 39 20.47 2.42 4.68
N PRO A 40 21.39 3.42 4.86
CA PRO A 40 22.13 3.61 6.09
C PRO A 40 21.26 4.00 7.30
N LEU A 41 20.02 4.43 7.06
CA LEU A 41 19.09 4.92 8.08
C LEU A 41 18.01 3.92 8.43
N LEU A 42 17.85 2.85 7.65
CA LEU A 42 16.72 1.93 7.78
C LEU A 42 16.64 1.25 9.16
N ASP A 43 17.75 0.76 9.68
CA ASP A 43 17.75 0.13 11.01
C ASP A 43 17.26 1.13 12.08
N ARG A 44 17.77 2.37 12.06
CA ARG A 44 17.36 3.42 13.02
C ARG A 44 15.90 3.82 12.83
N TYR A 45 15.44 3.89 11.58
CA TYR A 45 14.05 4.19 11.27
C TYR A 45 13.12 3.11 11.83
N MET A 46 13.44 1.84 11.58
CA MET A 46 12.64 0.73 12.08
C MET A 46 12.63 0.62 13.60
N ASP A 47 13.75 0.95 14.27
CA ASP A 47 13.82 0.99 15.73
C ASP A 47 12.99 2.14 16.32
N ALA A 48 12.96 3.29 15.64
CA ALA A 48 12.13 4.43 16.04
C ALA A 48 10.65 4.12 15.84
N LEU A 49 10.28 3.56 14.69
CA LEU A 49 8.92 3.14 14.36
C LEU A 49 8.39 2.13 15.40
N GLU A 50 9.19 1.13 15.76
CA GLU A 50 8.80 0.14 16.76
C GLU A 50 8.48 0.78 18.11
N LYS A 51 9.32 1.73 18.55
CA LYS A 51 9.10 2.47 19.81
C LYS A 51 7.84 3.31 19.74
N GLU A 52 7.61 4.01 18.63
CA GLU A 52 6.44 4.86 18.43
C GLU A 52 5.15 4.04 18.40
N VAL A 53 5.11 2.99 17.63
CA VAL A 53 3.93 2.11 17.55
C VAL A 53 3.64 1.48 18.90
N ARG A 54 4.67 0.97 19.60
CA ARG A 54 4.50 0.41 20.96
C ARG A 54 3.96 1.47 21.92
N PHE A 55 4.53 2.69 21.91
CA PHE A 55 4.04 3.77 22.77
C PHE A 55 2.56 4.08 22.51
N ILE A 56 2.15 4.15 21.24
CA ILE A 56 0.75 4.39 20.85
C ILE A 56 -0.13 3.22 21.33
N THR A 57 0.27 1.98 21.06
CA THR A 57 -0.53 0.82 21.44
C THR A 57 -0.65 0.63 22.95
N ASP A 58 0.34 1.04 23.72
CA ASP A 58 0.32 0.89 25.18
C ASP A 58 -0.47 2.02 25.89
N ASN A 59 -0.50 3.24 25.31
CA ASN A 59 -1.01 4.43 26.00
C ASN A 59 -2.30 5.02 25.41
N ALA A 60 -2.66 4.71 24.15
CA ALA A 60 -3.88 5.23 23.55
C ALA A 60 -5.14 4.68 24.29
N ARG A 61 -6.10 5.56 24.54
CA ARG A 61 -7.38 5.21 25.17
C ARG A 61 -8.41 4.72 24.16
N GLU A 62 -8.24 5.18 22.90
CA GLU A 62 -9.11 4.87 21.79
C GLU A 62 -9.04 3.39 21.43
N LYS A 63 -10.15 2.85 20.95
CA LYS A 63 -10.22 1.52 20.37
C LYS A 63 -9.79 1.61 18.91
N PHE A 64 -8.73 0.91 18.54
CA PHE A 64 -8.33 0.81 17.13
C PHE A 64 -9.17 -0.26 16.41
N GLU A 65 -9.82 0.13 15.32
CA GLU A 65 -10.58 -0.78 14.47
C GLU A 65 -9.80 -1.23 13.24
N ALA A 66 -8.93 -0.34 12.73
CA ALA A 66 -8.12 -0.61 11.54
C ALA A 66 -6.65 -0.21 11.74
N LEU A 67 -5.77 -0.99 11.11
CA LEU A 67 -4.37 -0.68 10.88
C LEU A 67 -4.14 -0.52 9.38
N TYR A 68 -3.60 0.61 8.98
CA TYR A 68 -3.25 0.89 7.59
C TYR A 68 -1.76 1.19 7.47
N VAL A 69 -1.06 0.41 6.66
CA VAL A 69 0.36 0.60 6.35
C VAL A 69 0.50 1.07 4.91
N GLY A 70 0.96 2.29 4.74
CA GLY A 70 1.04 2.92 3.42
C GLY A 70 2.17 3.93 3.32
N GLY A 71 2.01 4.91 2.42
CA GLY A 71 2.96 6.01 2.24
C GLY A 71 3.67 5.98 0.90
N GLY A 72 4.98 5.71 0.88
CA GLY A 72 5.75 5.52 -0.34
C GLY A 72 5.44 4.16 -0.97
N THR A 73 6.16 3.14 -0.55
CA THR A 73 5.92 1.74 -0.96
C THR A 73 6.43 0.83 0.15
N PRO A 74 5.59 0.36 1.07
CA PRO A 74 6.02 -0.50 2.19
C PRO A 74 6.80 -1.74 1.74
N THR A 75 6.39 -2.33 0.62
CA THR A 75 7.07 -3.49 0.02
C THR A 75 8.43 -3.17 -0.62
N SER A 76 8.82 -1.90 -0.75
CA SER A 76 10.17 -1.51 -1.20
C SER A 76 11.25 -1.80 -0.17
N LEU A 77 10.88 -2.01 1.09
CA LEU A 77 11.83 -2.35 2.14
C LEU A 77 12.60 -3.64 1.82
N PRO A 78 13.92 -3.67 2.08
CA PRO A 78 14.69 -4.92 2.05
C PRO A 78 14.05 -5.96 2.97
N TYR A 79 14.19 -7.24 2.63
CA TYR A 79 13.49 -8.35 3.29
C TYR A 79 13.64 -8.31 4.82
N LYS A 80 14.85 -8.10 5.35
CA LYS A 80 15.10 -7.95 6.81
C LYS A 80 14.19 -6.89 7.46
N HIS A 81 14.07 -5.73 6.83
CA HIS A 81 13.29 -4.62 7.37
C HIS A 81 11.79 -4.84 7.16
N PHE A 82 11.42 -5.53 6.08
CA PHE A 82 10.03 -5.90 5.84
C PHE A 82 9.53 -6.93 6.85
N VAL A 83 10.35 -7.94 7.23
CA VAL A 83 10.08 -8.85 8.35
C VAL A 83 9.82 -8.06 9.63
N LYS A 84 10.74 -7.13 9.97
CA LYS A 84 10.58 -6.29 11.17
C LYS A 84 9.31 -5.44 11.12
N LEU A 85 8.95 -4.89 9.95
CA LEU A 85 7.69 -4.18 9.77
C LEU A 85 6.48 -5.06 10.06
N MET A 86 6.47 -6.28 9.52
CA MET A 86 5.37 -7.23 9.75
C MET A 86 5.24 -7.60 11.22
N ASP A 87 6.36 -7.82 11.91
CA ASP A 87 6.37 -8.10 13.36
C ASP A 87 5.80 -6.93 14.18
N ILE A 88 6.21 -5.70 13.89
CA ILE A 88 5.69 -4.49 14.55
C ILE A 88 4.16 -4.38 14.36
N CYS A 89 3.71 -4.54 13.11
CA CYS A 89 2.30 -4.41 12.76
C CYS A 89 1.43 -5.53 13.33
N SER A 90 1.90 -6.78 13.28
CA SER A 90 1.21 -7.94 13.82
C SER A 90 1.06 -7.84 15.35
N ASN A 91 2.10 -7.39 16.03
CA ASN A 91 2.05 -7.15 17.48
C ASN A 91 1.05 -6.03 17.82
N ALA A 92 1.04 -4.93 17.08
CA ALA A 92 0.09 -3.84 17.27
C ALA A 92 -1.35 -4.30 17.02
N ALA A 93 -1.59 -5.03 15.92
CA ALA A 93 -2.90 -5.55 15.58
C ALA A 93 -3.44 -6.51 16.64
N SER A 94 -2.60 -7.42 17.12
CA SER A 94 -2.97 -8.38 18.18
C SER A 94 -3.23 -7.70 19.52
N ALA A 95 -2.36 -6.78 19.95
CA ALA A 95 -2.49 -6.06 21.23
C ALA A 95 -3.77 -5.22 21.30
N ARG A 96 -4.28 -4.75 20.17
CA ARG A 96 -5.47 -3.90 20.07
C ARG A 96 -6.69 -4.59 19.47
N SER A 97 -6.61 -5.89 19.15
CA SER A 97 -7.70 -6.67 18.54
C SER A 97 -8.23 -6.01 17.26
N ILE A 98 -7.33 -5.48 16.44
CA ILE A 98 -7.65 -4.80 15.18
C ILE A 98 -8.25 -5.80 14.20
N LYS A 99 -9.35 -5.43 13.55
CA LYS A 99 -10.10 -6.30 12.64
C LYS A 99 -9.66 -6.16 11.18
N GLU A 100 -9.30 -4.95 10.77
CA GLU A 100 -8.85 -4.65 9.43
C GLU A 100 -7.36 -4.26 9.45
N PHE A 101 -6.54 -5.04 8.77
CA PHE A 101 -5.15 -4.73 8.55
C PHE A 101 -4.89 -4.62 7.05
N THR A 102 -4.80 -3.37 6.57
CA THR A 102 -4.51 -3.06 5.18
C THR A 102 -3.03 -2.73 4.99
N LEU A 103 -2.42 -3.29 3.95
CA LEU A 103 -1.07 -2.96 3.52
C LEU A 103 -1.04 -2.57 2.04
N GLU A 104 -0.46 -1.39 1.74
CA GLU A 104 -0.17 -0.99 0.38
C GLU A 104 1.02 -1.82 -0.15
N ALA A 105 0.71 -2.85 -0.93
CA ALA A 105 1.70 -3.60 -1.67
C ALA A 105 2.26 -2.78 -2.84
N GLY A 106 1.47 -1.84 -3.34
CA GLY A 106 1.84 -0.70 -4.16
C GLY A 106 2.35 -1.04 -5.55
N ARG A 107 3.51 -1.65 -5.66
CA ARG A 107 4.19 -1.86 -6.94
C ARG A 107 4.46 -3.34 -7.21
N PRO A 108 4.07 -3.88 -8.37
CA PRO A 108 4.38 -5.25 -8.77
C PRO A 108 5.86 -5.63 -8.65
N ASP A 109 6.76 -4.71 -9.02
CA ASP A 109 8.22 -4.92 -8.97
C ASP A 109 8.80 -5.02 -7.55
N THR A 110 8.00 -4.80 -6.51
CA THR A 110 8.41 -4.91 -5.11
C THR A 110 7.73 -6.05 -4.35
N ILE A 111 6.84 -6.79 -5.02
CA ILE A 111 6.06 -7.88 -4.46
C ILE A 111 6.63 -9.20 -4.95
N ASP A 112 6.86 -10.12 -4.02
CA ASP A 112 7.25 -11.49 -4.29
C ASP A 112 6.49 -12.46 -3.37
N ARG A 113 6.62 -13.76 -3.63
CA ARG A 113 5.96 -14.83 -2.87
C ARG A 113 6.34 -14.80 -1.38
N GLU A 114 7.58 -14.46 -1.06
CA GLU A 114 8.07 -14.45 0.32
C GLU A 114 7.44 -13.30 1.11
N LYS A 115 7.36 -12.11 0.51
CA LYS A 115 6.68 -10.96 1.14
C LYS A 115 5.18 -11.19 1.28
N LEU A 116 4.52 -11.76 0.27
CA LEU A 116 3.10 -12.13 0.37
C LEU A 116 2.88 -13.14 1.50
N LYS A 117 3.76 -14.12 1.65
CA LYS A 117 3.70 -15.06 2.76
C LYS A 117 3.84 -14.35 4.11
N LEU A 118 4.80 -13.45 4.27
CA LEU A 118 4.98 -12.67 5.49
C LEU A 118 3.73 -11.85 5.83
N MET A 119 3.10 -11.20 4.83
CA MET A 119 1.85 -10.46 5.03
C MET A 119 0.73 -11.39 5.54
N ARG A 120 0.61 -12.59 4.96
CA ARG A 120 -0.39 -13.59 5.43
C ARG A 120 -0.11 -14.05 6.84
N ASP A 121 1.16 -14.37 7.15
CA ASP A 121 1.58 -14.80 8.48
C ASP A 121 1.36 -13.70 9.53
N ALA A 122 1.46 -12.42 9.13
CA ALA A 122 1.16 -11.25 9.95
C ALA A 122 -0.34 -10.91 10.06
N ALA A 123 -1.22 -11.73 9.47
CA ALA A 123 -2.66 -11.53 9.45
C ALA A 123 -3.13 -10.25 8.72
N VAL A 124 -2.40 -9.82 7.67
CA VAL A 124 -2.88 -8.78 6.75
C VAL A 124 -4.19 -9.25 6.10
N THR A 125 -5.25 -8.47 6.27
CA THR A 125 -6.59 -8.81 5.78
C THR A 125 -6.91 -8.23 4.42
N ARG A 126 -6.23 -7.14 4.03
CA ARG A 126 -6.41 -6.43 2.76
C ARG A 126 -5.08 -5.96 2.22
N ILE A 127 -4.87 -6.10 0.92
CA ILE A 127 -3.73 -5.49 0.23
C ILE A 127 -4.20 -4.55 -0.87
N SER A 128 -3.39 -3.53 -1.18
CA SER A 128 -3.62 -2.68 -2.34
C SER A 128 -2.50 -2.87 -3.35
N ILE A 129 -2.85 -3.33 -4.56
CA ILE A 129 -1.96 -3.40 -5.71
C ILE A 129 -2.31 -2.22 -6.61
N ASN A 130 -1.34 -1.32 -6.86
CA ASN A 130 -1.62 -0.02 -7.45
C ASN A 130 -1.07 0.06 -8.89
N PRO A 131 -1.81 -0.44 -9.90
CA PRO A 131 -1.39 -0.36 -11.29
C PRO A 131 -1.25 1.08 -11.78
N GLN A 132 -2.17 1.94 -11.37
CA GLN A 132 -2.41 3.30 -11.84
C GLN A 132 -2.99 3.34 -13.27
N THR A 133 -2.46 2.55 -14.18
CA THR A 133 -2.93 2.31 -15.54
C THR A 133 -2.48 0.92 -16.02
N MET A 134 -3.15 0.41 -17.03
CA MET A 134 -2.78 -0.82 -17.76
C MET A 134 -2.18 -0.52 -19.14
N ASN A 135 -1.73 0.72 -19.36
CA ASN A 135 -1.06 1.18 -20.57
C ASN A 135 0.45 1.26 -20.33
N ASP A 136 1.23 0.36 -20.96
CA ASP A 136 2.68 0.25 -20.75
C ASP A 136 3.44 1.51 -21.11
N LYS A 137 3.01 2.25 -22.16
CA LYS A 137 3.63 3.52 -22.55
C LYS A 137 3.45 4.58 -21.47
N THR A 138 2.27 4.61 -20.85
CA THR A 138 1.99 5.53 -19.75
C THR A 138 2.76 5.13 -18.51
N LEU A 139 2.85 3.82 -18.20
CA LEU A 139 3.66 3.33 -17.08
C LEU A 139 5.12 3.79 -17.19
N GLU A 140 5.72 3.66 -18.35
CA GLU A 140 7.08 4.16 -18.61
C GLU A 140 7.16 5.69 -18.44
N LEU A 141 6.20 6.44 -19.02
CA LEU A 141 6.16 7.90 -18.95
C LEU A 141 6.05 8.42 -17.51
N ILE A 142 5.29 7.76 -16.66
CA ILE A 142 5.13 8.14 -15.25
C ILE A 142 6.25 7.60 -14.34
N GLY A 143 7.27 6.95 -14.89
CA GLY A 143 8.44 6.46 -14.16
C GLY A 143 8.23 5.15 -13.41
N ARG A 144 7.28 4.32 -13.87
CA ARG A 144 7.10 2.95 -13.39
C ARG A 144 7.89 1.97 -14.23
N LYS A 145 8.52 0.97 -13.58
CA LYS A 145 9.40 -0.01 -14.24
C LYS A 145 8.73 -1.33 -14.60
N HIS A 146 7.51 -1.54 -14.12
CA HIS A 146 6.72 -2.74 -14.37
C HIS A 146 5.78 -2.54 -15.56
N THR A 147 5.33 -3.64 -16.15
CA THR A 147 4.37 -3.70 -17.25
C THR A 147 2.97 -4.06 -16.77
N SER A 148 1.98 -3.92 -17.64
CA SER A 148 0.61 -4.40 -17.40
C SER A 148 0.57 -5.92 -17.16
N GLU A 149 1.43 -6.69 -17.82
CA GLU A 149 1.56 -8.13 -17.57
C GLU A 149 2.11 -8.44 -16.17
N ASP A 150 3.06 -7.64 -15.67
CA ASP A 150 3.57 -7.77 -14.30
C ASP A 150 2.46 -7.53 -13.26
N ILE A 151 1.56 -6.59 -13.54
CA ILE A 151 0.39 -6.31 -12.69
C ILE A 151 -0.51 -7.54 -12.61
N VAL A 152 -0.86 -8.11 -13.76
CA VAL A 152 -1.69 -9.33 -13.83
C VAL A 152 -1.04 -10.47 -13.05
N ARG A 153 0.22 -10.77 -13.33
CA ARG A 153 0.97 -11.84 -12.63
C ARG A 153 1.01 -11.64 -11.12
N THR A 154 1.20 -10.40 -10.68
CA THR A 154 1.26 -10.08 -9.24
C THR A 154 -0.10 -10.26 -8.59
N PHE A 155 -1.17 -9.83 -9.26
CA PHE A 155 -2.53 -10.02 -8.79
C PHE A 155 -2.89 -11.51 -8.65
N GLU A 156 -2.62 -12.30 -9.68
CA GLU A 156 -2.84 -13.75 -9.67
C GLU A 156 -2.01 -14.46 -8.58
N LEU A 157 -0.75 -14.04 -8.41
CA LEU A 157 0.09 -14.55 -7.33
C LEU A 157 -0.52 -14.25 -5.97
N ALA A 158 -1.00 -13.04 -5.73
CA ALA A 158 -1.64 -12.64 -4.48
C ALA A 158 -2.91 -13.48 -4.22
N ARG A 159 -3.76 -13.69 -5.24
CA ARG A 159 -4.92 -14.60 -5.14
C ARG A 159 -4.49 -16.04 -4.79
N THR A 160 -3.46 -16.57 -5.47
CA THR A 160 -2.92 -17.91 -5.19
C THR A 160 -2.39 -18.03 -3.75
N MET A 161 -1.89 -16.94 -3.19
CA MET A 161 -1.41 -16.87 -1.81
C MET A 161 -2.55 -16.68 -0.80
N GLY A 162 -3.83 -16.65 -1.24
CA GLY A 162 -5.02 -16.60 -0.40
C GLY A 162 -5.42 -15.19 0.05
N PHE A 163 -5.09 -14.16 -0.71
CA PHE A 163 -5.66 -12.82 -0.49
C PHE A 163 -7.01 -12.70 -1.17
N ASP A 164 -8.07 -12.62 -0.37
CA ASP A 164 -9.46 -12.51 -0.82
C ASP A 164 -9.98 -11.06 -0.81
N ASN A 165 -9.16 -10.10 -0.37
CA ASN A 165 -9.48 -8.68 -0.35
C ASN A 165 -8.34 -7.89 -0.98
N ILE A 166 -8.40 -7.70 -2.30
CA ILE A 166 -7.41 -6.97 -3.09
C ILE A 166 -8.07 -5.72 -3.68
N ASN A 167 -7.53 -4.56 -3.32
CA ASN A 167 -7.89 -3.29 -3.93
C ASN A 167 -6.91 -2.93 -5.05
N MET A 168 -7.40 -2.30 -6.11
CA MET A 168 -6.55 -1.78 -7.19
C MET A 168 -6.78 -0.28 -7.36
N ASP A 169 -5.69 0.50 -7.30
CA ASP A 169 -5.75 1.96 -7.47
C ASP A 169 -5.45 2.35 -8.92
N LEU A 170 -6.30 3.20 -9.48
CA LEU A 170 -6.18 3.78 -10.81
C LEU A 170 -6.07 5.30 -10.73
N ILE A 171 -5.39 5.90 -11.70
CA ILE A 171 -5.32 7.35 -11.86
C ILE A 171 -5.88 7.73 -13.23
N MET A 172 -6.91 8.57 -13.21
CA MET A 172 -7.46 9.18 -14.43
C MET A 172 -6.78 10.52 -14.74
N GLY A 173 -6.57 10.79 -16.02
CA GLY A 173 -5.93 12.02 -16.49
C GLY A 173 -4.40 11.97 -16.44
N LEU A 174 -3.81 10.79 -16.51
CA LEU A 174 -2.37 10.63 -16.66
C LEU A 174 -1.90 11.25 -18.00
N THR A 175 -0.71 11.86 -17.97
CA THR A 175 -0.15 12.51 -19.15
C THR A 175 0.00 11.54 -20.32
N GLY A 176 -0.56 11.90 -21.47
CA GLY A 176 -0.49 11.11 -22.70
C GLY A 176 -1.56 10.03 -22.84
N GLU A 177 -2.47 9.88 -21.88
CA GLU A 177 -3.64 9.00 -21.99
C GLU A 177 -4.84 9.71 -22.63
N THR A 178 -5.54 8.94 -23.44
CA THR A 178 -6.85 9.28 -24.00
C THR A 178 -7.97 8.68 -23.15
N GLU A 179 -9.23 9.05 -23.43
CA GLU A 179 -10.39 8.42 -22.81
C GLU A 179 -10.45 6.90 -23.12
N ASP A 180 -10.06 6.50 -24.35
CA ASP A 180 -10.00 5.09 -24.75
C ASP A 180 -8.93 4.30 -23.97
N ASP A 181 -7.79 4.91 -23.68
CA ASP A 181 -6.74 4.30 -22.85
C ASP A 181 -7.24 4.07 -21.42
N ALA A 182 -7.94 5.05 -20.86
CA ALA A 182 -8.54 4.95 -19.54
C ALA A 182 -9.64 3.89 -19.50
N ALA A 183 -10.52 3.84 -20.51
CA ALA A 183 -11.56 2.83 -20.64
C ALA A 183 -10.96 1.41 -20.73
N ASN A 184 -9.95 1.22 -21.59
CA ASN A 184 -9.24 -0.05 -21.73
C ASN A 184 -8.54 -0.48 -20.42
N THR A 185 -7.95 0.47 -19.68
CA THR A 185 -7.39 0.20 -18.35
C THR A 185 -8.45 -0.32 -17.40
N PHE A 186 -9.61 0.34 -17.37
CA PHE A 186 -10.71 -0.05 -16.48
C PHE A 186 -11.25 -1.43 -16.83
N GLU A 187 -11.45 -1.75 -18.12
CA GLU A 187 -11.91 -3.06 -18.59
C GLU A 187 -10.92 -4.17 -18.18
N LYS A 188 -9.61 -3.95 -18.38
CA LYS A 188 -8.57 -4.92 -17.98
C LYS A 188 -8.54 -5.16 -16.47
N VAL A 189 -8.72 -4.12 -15.67
CA VAL A 189 -8.75 -4.25 -14.22
C VAL A 189 -10.02 -4.95 -13.77
N LEU A 190 -11.19 -4.66 -14.35
CA LEU A 190 -12.43 -5.37 -14.06
C LEU A 190 -12.34 -6.86 -14.38
N ALA A 191 -11.65 -7.22 -15.46
CA ALA A 191 -11.46 -8.62 -15.84
C ALA A 191 -10.62 -9.44 -14.83
N LEU A 192 -9.86 -8.77 -13.95
CA LEU A 192 -9.13 -9.41 -12.83
C LEU A 192 -10.04 -9.68 -11.62
N GLU A 193 -11.24 -9.12 -11.60
CA GLU A 193 -12.21 -9.25 -10.49
C GLU A 193 -11.61 -8.87 -9.11
N PRO A 194 -11.04 -7.63 -8.97
CA PRO A 194 -10.60 -7.16 -7.67
C PRO A 194 -11.79 -6.92 -6.73
N ASP A 195 -11.57 -6.99 -5.41
CA ASP A 195 -12.61 -6.74 -4.41
C ASP A 195 -12.92 -5.24 -4.24
N GLY A 196 -12.00 -4.39 -4.65
CA GLY A 196 -12.16 -2.94 -4.66
C GLY A 196 -11.35 -2.27 -5.75
N ILE A 197 -11.88 -1.17 -6.28
CA ILE A 197 -11.18 -0.27 -7.20
C ILE A 197 -11.26 1.14 -6.63
N THR A 198 -10.10 1.78 -6.48
CA THR A 198 -10.01 3.19 -6.10
C THR A 198 -9.58 4.00 -7.31
N ILE A 199 -10.35 5.02 -7.66
CA ILE A 199 -10.04 5.90 -8.80
C ILE A 199 -9.65 7.27 -8.26
N HIS A 200 -8.44 7.70 -8.59
CA HIS A 200 -7.92 9.03 -8.34
C HIS A 200 -7.95 9.86 -9.62
N VAL A 201 -8.19 11.17 -9.49
CA VAL A 201 -8.05 12.11 -10.60
C VAL A 201 -6.73 12.86 -10.40
N LEU A 202 -5.89 12.88 -11.44
CA LEU A 202 -4.63 13.62 -11.39
C LEU A 202 -4.89 15.11 -11.30
N ALA A 203 -4.45 15.73 -10.22
CA ALA A 203 -4.45 17.18 -10.09
C ALA A 203 -3.06 17.73 -10.41
N LEU A 204 -2.95 18.51 -11.47
CA LEU A 204 -1.72 19.26 -11.77
C LEU A 204 -1.72 20.53 -10.89
N LYS A 205 -0.58 20.77 -10.23
CA LYS A 205 -0.34 22.01 -9.47
C LYS A 205 0.34 23.04 -10.35
#